data_61a1e8505b653785115398cbabafaf38
#
_entry.id   61a1e8505b653785115398cbabafaf38
#
_cell.length_a   1.000
_cell.length_b   1.000
_cell.length_c   1.000
_cell.angle_alpha   90.00
_cell.angle_beta   90.00
_cell.angle_gamma   90.00
#
_symmetry.space_group_name_H-M   'P 1'
#
loop_
_entity.id
_entity.type
_entity.pdbx_description
1 polymer ?
#
loop_
_entity_poly.entity_id
_entity_poly.type
_entity_poly.pdbx_seq_one_letter_code
_entity_poly.pdbx_strand_id
1 'polypeptide(L)'
;SWVGSNNPYLALPRMVMLTYRIPDSIRQIAMQGEFNEFDLNVFFSAKGKGDEAKFVYENEVQKWLDLIRGSYLPSSVDDLKLGQDKRPPMPFSDTRLLNVLSHTLWFLPNVASCQAMANLLAQKQNTFYHDYTVNVCAGTGAGIGLDALTPVQASMGNPLETKTITLSCGKLTTGVTIRPWTGVFMLRNLKSPETYFQTAFRVQSPWEVVDDNGNKRIMK
;
A
#
# COMPACT_ATOMS: atom_id res chain seq x y z
N SER A 1 -4.12 33.66 -8.33
CA SER A 1 -4.83 32.37 -8.32
C SER A 1 -4.72 31.71 -9.69
N TRP A 2 -4.30 30.49 -9.73
CA TRP A 2 -4.22 29.70 -10.96
C TRP A 2 -5.64 29.21 -11.31
N VAL A 3 -6.25 29.76 -12.35
CA VAL A 3 -7.63 29.43 -12.77
C VAL A 3 -7.63 29.12 -14.28
N GLY A 4 -8.42 28.11 -14.67
CA GLY A 4 -8.61 27.75 -16.08
C GLY A 4 -7.39 27.12 -16.75
N SER A 5 -7.23 27.33 -18.06
CA SER A 5 -6.19 26.72 -18.89
C SER A 5 -4.74 27.09 -18.50
N ASN A 6 -4.57 28.12 -17.69
CA ASN A 6 -3.24 28.55 -17.21
C ASN A 6 -2.81 27.88 -15.91
N ASN A 7 -3.55 26.91 -15.41
CA ASN A 7 -3.16 26.14 -14.23
C ASN A 7 -2.17 25.02 -14.63
N PRO A 8 -0.88 25.08 -14.24
CA PRO A 8 0.10 24.06 -14.61
C PRO A 8 -0.18 22.70 -13.94
N TYR A 9 -1.08 22.66 -12.97
CA TYR A 9 -1.46 21.43 -12.22
C TYR A 9 -2.70 20.75 -12.78
N LEU A 10 -3.32 21.27 -13.84
CA LEU A 10 -4.52 20.67 -14.44
C LEU A 10 -4.32 19.23 -14.95
N ALA A 11 -3.09 18.89 -15.33
CA ALA A 11 -2.73 17.55 -15.80
C ALA A 11 -2.39 16.57 -14.68
N LEU A 12 -2.33 17.03 -13.42
CA LEU A 12 -2.03 16.15 -12.31
C LEU A 12 -3.28 15.37 -11.88
N PRO A 13 -3.14 14.07 -11.63
CA PRO A 13 -4.23 13.26 -11.08
C PRO A 13 -4.72 13.82 -9.74
N ARG A 14 -6.02 13.71 -9.51
CA ARG A 14 -6.61 14.10 -8.23
C ARG A 14 -6.12 13.15 -7.14
N MET A 15 -5.55 13.69 -6.09
CA MET A 15 -5.23 12.94 -4.89
C MET A 15 -6.48 12.79 -4.02
N VAL A 16 -6.78 11.56 -3.62
CA VAL A 16 -7.82 11.24 -2.66
C VAL A 16 -7.17 10.55 -1.47
N MET A 17 -7.36 11.10 -0.28
CA MET A 17 -6.89 10.49 0.96
C MET A 17 -8.04 9.75 1.62
N LEU A 18 -7.85 8.47 1.87
CA LEU A 18 -8.81 7.61 2.55
C LEU A 18 -8.23 7.16 3.88
N THR A 19 -9.03 7.29 4.93
CA THR A 19 -8.69 6.78 6.26
C THR A 19 -9.65 5.67 6.63
N TYR A 20 -9.11 4.58 7.14
CA TYR A 20 -9.89 3.41 7.53
C TYR A 20 -9.81 3.21 9.05
N ARG A 21 -10.96 2.99 9.68
CA ARG A 21 -10.99 2.66 11.10
C ARG A 21 -10.50 1.23 11.30
N ILE A 22 -9.53 1.07 12.18
CA ILE A 22 -9.03 -0.24 12.60
C ILE A 22 -9.84 -0.67 13.84
N PRO A 23 -10.38 -1.91 13.88
CA PRO A 23 -11.09 -2.44 15.02
C PRO A 23 -10.26 -2.44 16.31
N ASP A 24 -10.90 -2.26 17.44
CA ASP A 24 -10.22 -2.17 18.74
C ASP A 24 -9.43 -3.44 19.09
N SER A 25 -9.89 -4.61 18.63
CA SER A 25 -9.17 -5.89 18.80
C SER A 25 -7.79 -5.90 18.13
N ILE A 26 -7.60 -5.13 17.04
CA ILE A 26 -6.32 -4.96 16.38
C ILE A 26 -5.53 -3.80 17.00
N ARG A 27 -6.23 -2.74 17.42
CA ARG A 27 -5.60 -1.54 18.00
C ARG A 27 -4.91 -1.79 19.33
N GLN A 28 -5.43 -2.66 20.17
CA GLN A 28 -4.95 -2.88 21.54
C GLN A 28 -3.46 -3.20 21.64
N ILE A 29 -2.90 -3.85 20.63
CA ILE A 29 -1.47 -4.20 20.61
C ILE A 29 -0.57 -2.99 20.33
N ALA A 30 -1.02 -2.11 19.49
CA ALA A 30 -0.24 -0.92 19.09
C ALA A 30 -0.39 0.27 20.06
N MET A 31 -1.26 0.13 21.07
CA MET A 31 -1.51 1.15 22.09
C MET A 31 -0.63 0.95 23.34
N GLN A 32 0.64 0.62 23.15
CA GLN A 32 1.61 0.52 24.26
C GLN A 32 2.31 1.86 24.43
N GLY A 33 1.84 2.68 25.36
CA GLY A 33 2.48 3.93 25.72
C GLY A 33 1.57 4.90 26.48
N GLU A 34 2.16 5.93 27.05
CA GLU A 34 1.48 6.96 27.86
C GLU A 34 0.44 7.81 27.07
N PHE A 35 0.42 7.73 25.75
CA PHE A 35 -0.36 8.62 24.88
C PHE A 35 -1.56 8.00 24.19
N ASN A 36 -1.86 6.73 24.40
CA ASN A 36 -3.01 6.04 23.77
C ASN A 36 -3.11 6.22 22.23
N GLU A 37 -1.98 6.46 21.57
CA GLU A 37 -1.92 6.59 20.12
C GLU A 37 -1.55 5.26 19.46
N PHE A 38 -2.17 4.97 18.31
CA PHE A 38 -1.86 3.79 17.52
C PHE A 38 -0.51 3.99 16.82
N ASP A 39 0.51 3.21 17.22
CA ASP A 39 1.84 3.26 16.64
C ASP A 39 2.01 2.19 15.55
N LEU A 40 1.98 2.65 14.29
CA LEU A 40 2.21 1.78 13.12
C LEU A 40 3.61 1.15 13.12
N ASN A 41 4.62 1.83 13.64
CA ASN A 41 5.98 1.30 13.72
C ASN A 41 6.08 0.12 14.69
N VAL A 42 5.29 0.13 15.75
CA VAL A 42 5.15 -0.99 16.69
C VAL A 42 4.35 -2.11 16.05
N PHE A 43 3.18 -1.79 15.47
CA PHE A 43 2.28 -2.77 14.86
C PHE A 43 2.97 -3.59 13.76
N PHE A 44 3.71 -2.94 12.88
CA PHE A 44 4.46 -3.56 11.78
C PHE A 44 5.93 -3.84 12.12
N SER A 45 6.28 -3.92 13.40
CA SER A 45 7.62 -4.31 13.80
C SER A 45 7.93 -5.75 13.44
N ALA A 46 9.15 -6.03 12.98
CA ALA A 46 9.58 -7.33 12.53
C ALA A 46 10.99 -7.67 13.00
N LYS A 47 11.29 -8.97 13.06
CA LYS A 47 12.60 -9.54 13.40
C LYS A 47 13.05 -10.49 12.29
N GLY A 48 14.36 -10.74 12.23
CA GLY A 48 14.94 -11.64 11.23
C GLY A 48 15.28 -10.92 9.93
N LYS A 49 15.80 -11.69 8.97
CA LYS A 49 16.23 -11.22 7.65
C LYS A 49 15.80 -12.20 6.57
N GLY A 50 15.55 -11.70 5.36
CA GLY A 50 15.20 -12.54 4.21
C GLY A 50 13.99 -13.42 4.48
N ASP A 51 14.08 -14.69 4.18
CA ASP A 51 13.00 -15.65 4.33
C ASP A 51 12.64 -15.96 5.79
N GLU A 52 13.50 -15.62 6.73
CA GLU A 52 13.26 -15.77 8.17
C GLU A 52 12.65 -14.52 8.81
N ALA A 53 12.49 -13.44 8.06
CA ALA A 53 11.88 -12.23 8.57
C ALA A 53 10.40 -12.47 8.91
N LYS A 54 10.02 -12.10 10.13
CA LYS A 54 8.69 -12.34 10.68
C LYS A 54 8.22 -11.16 11.51
N PHE A 55 6.94 -10.82 11.41
CA PHE A 55 6.33 -9.81 12.28
C PHE A 55 6.31 -10.26 13.73
N VAL A 56 6.57 -9.34 14.64
CA VAL A 56 6.42 -9.57 16.09
C VAL A 56 4.96 -9.89 16.42
N TYR A 57 4.04 -9.19 15.78
CA TYR A 57 2.59 -9.34 15.92
C TYR A 57 1.96 -9.94 14.66
N GLU A 58 2.50 -11.06 14.17
CA GLU A 58 2.09 -11.65 12.88
C GLU A 58 0.60 -11.96 12.82
N ASN A 59 0.01 -12.47 13.91
CA ASN A 59 -1.42 -12.77 13.96
C ASN A 59 -2.28 -11.52 13.74
N GLU A 60 -1.88 -10.39 14.29
CA GLU A 60 -2.60 -9.12 14.18
C GLU A 60 -2.40 -8.49 12.82
N VAL A 61 -1.20 -8.61 12.26
CA VAL A 61 -0.94 -8.20 10.87
C VAL A 61 -1.77 -9.06 9.91
N GLN A 62 -1.90 -10.37 10.17
CA GLN A 62 -2.78 -11.24 9.39
C GLN A 62 -4.24 -10.79 9.47
N LYS A 63 -4.75 -10.48 10.66
CA LYS A 63 -6.11 -9.92 10.82
C LYS A 63 -6.29 -8.61 10.06
N TRP A 64 -5.27 -7.76 10.05
CA TRP A 64 -5.28 -6.54 9.27
C TRP A 64 -5.31 -6.82 7.76
N LEU A 65 -4.54 -7.78 7.25
CA LEU A 65 -4.59 -8.22 5.85
C LEU A 65 -5.98 -8.74 5.47
N ASP A 66 -6.62 -9.50 6.35
CA ASP A 66 -7.99 -10.00 6.15
C ASP A 66 -9.00 -8.84 6.16
N LEU A 67 -8.80 -7.86 7.03
CA LEU A 67 -9.64 -6.67 7.13
C LEU A 67 -9.61 -5.86 5.82
N ILE A 68 -8.42 -5.54 5.30
CA ILE A 68 -8.30 -4.66 4.13
C ILE A 68 -8.83 -5.29 2.84
N ARG A 69 -8.94 -6.61 2.77
CA ARG A 69 -9.60 -7.34 1.68
C ARG A 69 -11.09 -7.60 1.92
N GLY A 70 -11.64 -7.15 3.05
CA GLY A 70 -13.06 -7.27 3.39
C GLY A 70 -13.50 -8.64 3.93
N SER A 71 -12.57 -9.53 4.31
CA SER A 71 -12.89 -10.86 4.83
C SER A 71 -12.68 -11.00 6.35
N TYR A 72 -12.53 -9.89 7.04
CA TYR A 72 -12.40 -9.89 8.49
C TYR A 72 -13.66 -10.42 9.16
N LEU A 73 -13.50 -11.42 10.03
CA LEU A 73 -14.60 -11.96 10.84
C LEU A 73 -14.84 -11.03 12.03
N PRO A 74 -16.10 -10.60 12.25
CA PRO A 74 -16.41 -9.76 13.40
C PRO A 74 -16.14 -10.49 14.70
N SER A 75 -15.46 -9.82 15.63
CA SER A 75 -15.16 -10.35 16.97
C SER A 75 -16.15 -9.90 18.03
N SER A 76 -17.08 -9.00 17.70
CA SER A 76 -18.07 -8.45 18.62
C SER A 76 -19.50 -8.72 18.16
N VAL A 77 -20.42 -8.77 19.15
CA VAL A 77 -21.86 -8.92 18.91
C VAL A 77 -22.43 -7.73 18.12
N ASP A 78 -21.83 -6.56 18.27
CA ASP A 78 -22.27 -5.35 17.55
C ASP A 78 -21.88 -5.39 16.08
N ASP A 79 -20.72 -5.98 15.75
CA ASP A 79 -20.30 -6.22 14.38
C ASP A 79 -21.21 -7.27 13.68
N LEU A 80 -21.69 -8.25 14.42
CA LEU A 80 -22.64 -9.26 13.91
C LEU A 80 -24.00 -8.64 13.59
N LYS A 81 -24.46 -7.65 14.39
CA LYS A 81 -25.74 -6.95 14.19
C LYS A 81 -25.75 -6.06 12.94
N LEU A 82 -24.57 -5.60 12.48
CA LEU A 82 -24.46 -4.75 11.30
C LEU A 82 -24.73 -5.48 9.96
N GLY A 83 -24.69 -6.81 9.94
CA GLY A 83 -24.87 -7.59 8.71
C GLY A 83 -23.77 -7.35 7.67
N GLN A 84 -23.59 -8.27 6.71
CA GLN A 84 -22.57 -8.14 5.66
C GLN A 84 -22.76 -6.90 4.77
N ASP A 85 -24.01 -6.54 4.49
CA ASP A 85 -24.37 -5.45 3.57
C ASP A 85 -24.15 -4.04 4.15
N LYS A 86 -23.90 -3.92 5.45
CA LYS A 86 -23.71 -2.64 6.15
C LYS A 86 -22.27 -2.36 6.58
N ARG A 87 -21.33 -3.26 6.27
CA ARG A 87 -19.93 -3.02 6.59
C ARG A 87 -19.35 -1.93 5.69
N PRO A 88 -18.58 -0.98 6.25
CA PRO A 88 -17.91 0.00 5.42
C PRO A 88 -16.95 -0.72 4.45
N PRO A 89 -16.89 -0.28 3.19
CA PRO A 89 -15.96 -0.87 2.22
C PRO A 89 -14.52 -0.65 2.66
N MET A 90 -13.70 -1.68 2.52
CA MET A 90 -12.26 -1.65 2.78
C MET A 90 -11.49 -1.55 1.45
N PRO A 91 -10.19 -1.22 1.46
CA PRO A 91 -9.45 -0.93 0.23
C PRO A 91 -9.69 -1.93 -0.90
N PHE A 92 -9.51 -3.21 -0.65
CA PHE A 92 -9.65 -4.26 -1.68
C PHE A 92 -11.07 -4.84 -1.82
N SER A 93 -12.03 -4.39 -1.03
CA SER A 93 -13.45 -4.75 -1.18
C SER A 93 -14.32 -3.60 -1.71
N ASP A 94 -13.76 -2.41 -1.82
CA ASP A 94 -14.43 -1.24 -2.38
C ASP A 94 -14.42 -1.31 -3.92
N THR A 95 -15.59 -1.54 -4.50
CA THR A 95 -15.74 -1.64 -5.96
C THR A 95 -15.31 -0.39 -6.72
N ARG A 96 -15.32 0.80 -6.05
CA ARG A 96 -14.85 2.06 -6.63
C ARG A 96 -13.32 2.08 -6.79
N LEU A 97 -12.60 1.24 -6.03
CA LEU A 97 -11.14 1.21 -5.99
C LEU A 97 -10.54 0.01 -6.73
N LEU A 98 -11.33 -0.92 -7.25
CA LEU A 98 -10.84 -2.16 -7.89
C LEU A 98 -9.82 -1.89 -9.01
N ASN A 99 -10.11 -0.89 -9.85
CA ASN A 99 -9.23 -0.52 -10.97
C ASN A 99 -8.07 0.40 -10.54
N VAL A 100 -8.14 0.97 -9.34
CA VAL A 100 -7.15 1.92 -8.82
C VAL A 100 -6.07 1.22 -8.00
N LEU A 101 -6.36 0.05 -7.42
CA LEU A 101 -5.44 -0.66 -6.53
C LEU A 101 -4.71 -1.84 -7.20
N SER A 102 -4.64 -1.88 -8.53
CA SER A 102 -3.87 -2.90 -9.25
C SER A 102 -2.37 -2.79 -9.03
N HIS A 103 -1.84 -1.58 -8.85
CA HIS A 103 -0.43 -1.33 -8.59
C HIS A 103 -0.30 -0.38 -7.40
N THR A 104 0.14 -0.90 -6.27
CA THR A 104 0.24 -0.15 -5.01
C THR A 104 1.65 -0.16 -4.44
N LEU A 105 1.98 0.91 -3.73
CA LEU A 105 3.19 1.07 -2.94
C LEU A 105 2.83 1.02 -1.46
N TRP A 106 3.41 0.09 -0.73
CA TRP A 106 3.22 -0.05 0.71
C TRP A 106 4.48 0.44 1.43
N PHE A 107 4.30 1.44 2.26
CA PHE A 107 5.41 2.10 2.94
C PHE A 107 5.48 1.62 4.40
N LEU A 108 6.45 0.77 4.71
CA LEU A 108 6.62 0.06 5.97
C LEU A 108 7.75 0.67 6.83
N PRO A 109 7.83 0.35 8.14
CA PRO A 109 8.80 0.96 9.04
C PRO A 109 10.27 0.74 8.68
N ASN A 110 10.64 -0.47 8.27
CA ASN A 110 12.03 -0.84 8.02
C ASN A 110 12.17 -2.03 7.07
N VAL A 111 13.40 -2.41 6.76
CA VAL A 111 13.73 -3.52 5.85
C VAL A 111 13.16 -4.85 6.34
N ALA A 112 13.29 -5.15 7.63
CA ALA A 112 12.77 -6.39 8.20
C ALA A 112 11.23 -6.48 8.07
N SER A 113 10.52 -5.35 8.24
CA SER A 113 9.07 -5.27 8.04
C SER A 113 8.67 -5.52 6.59
N CYS A 114 9.43 -5.00 5.62
CA CYS A 114 9.20 -5.27 4.19
C CYS A 114 9.38 -6.76 3.86
N GLN A 115 10.44 -7.37 4.34
CA GLN A 115 10.72 -8.80 4.13
C GLN A 115 9.66 -9.68 4.82
N ALA A 116 9.28 -9.33 6.07
CA ALA A 116 8.23 -10.03 6.81
C ALA A 116 6.87 -9.95 6.11
N MET A 117 6.53 -8.78 5.54
CA MET A 117 5.30 -8.63 4.77
C MET A 117 5.30 -9.49 3.51
N ALA A 118 6.40 -9.52 2.76
CA ALA A 118 6.54 -10.38 1.59
C ALA A 118 6.36 -11.87 1.96
N ASN A 119 7.00 -12.31 3.04
CA ASN A 119 6.89 -13.68 3.54
C ASN A 119 5.45 -14.02 3.98
N LEU A 120 4.79 -13.10 4.67
CA LEU A 120 3.41 -13.28 5.11
C LEU A 120 2.42 -13.34 3.95
N LEU A 121 2.56 -12.44 2.97
CA LEU A 121 1.71 -12.43 1.77
C LEU A 121 1.85 -13.72 0.94
N ALA A 122 3.01 -14.37 0.97
CA ALA A 122 3.26 -15.63 0.27
C ALA A 122 2.66 -16.86 0.97
N GLN A 123 2.24 -16.75 2.25
CA GLN A 123 1.67 -17.86 3.00
C GLN A 123 0.31 -18.31 2.43
N LYS A 124 -0.01 -19.59 2.61
CA LYS A 124 -1.18 -20.26 2.00
C LYS A 124 -2.52 -19.59 2.32
N GLN A 125 -2.71 -19.03 3.51
CA GLN A 125 -3.95 -18.35 3.90
C GLN A 125 -4.18 -17.03 3.14
N ASN A 126 -3.16 -16.49 2.49
CA ASN A 126 -3.19 -15.21 1.79
C ASN A 126 -3.36 -15.36 0.27
N THR A 127 -4.13 -16.36 -0.18
CA THR A 127 -4.37 -16.64 -1.60
C THR A 127 -4.91 -15.45 -2.38
N PHE A 128 -5.69 -14.57 -1.75
CA PHE A 128 -6.16 -13.34 -2.37
C PHE A 128 -4.99 -12.48 -2.91
N TYR A 129 -3.90 -12.41 -2.17
CA TYR A 129 -2.74 -11.61 -2.55
C TYR A 129 -1.81 -12.32 -3.54
N HIS A 130 -2.01 -13.60 -3.81
CA HIS A 130 -1.18 -14.36 -4.75
C HIS A 130 -1.38 -13.94 -6.21
N ASP A 131 -2.46 -13.21 -6.52
CA ASP A 131 -2.66 -12.57 -7.82
C ASP A 131 -1.76 -11.35 -8.04
N TYR A 132 -1.12 -10.87 -6.98
CA TYR A 132 -0.19 -9.73 -7.01
C TYR A 132 1.25 -10.22 -7.04
N THR A 133 2.07 -9.64 -7.91
CA THR A 133 3.52 -9.78 -7.82
C THR A 133 4.02 -8.85 -6.71
N VAL A 134 4.64 -9.43 -5.70
CA VAL A 134 5.19 -8.68 -4.56
C VAL A 134 6.65 -8.36 -4.81
N ASN A 135 6.98 -7.06 -4.84
CA ASN A 135 8.35 -6.57 -5.00
C ASN A 135 8.84 -5.98 -3.67
N VAL A 136 10.01 -6.40 -3.21
CA VAL A 136 10.68 -5.84 -2.04
C VAL A 136 11.75 -4.85 -2.48
N CYS A 137 11.45 -3.56 -2.32
CA CYS A 137 12.37 -2.44 -2.61
C CYS A 137 12.94 -1.85 -1.32
N ALA A 138 13.68 -2.69 -0.58
CA ALA A 138 14.23 -2.33 0.72
C ALA A 138 15.58 -3.03 0.96
N GLY A 139 16.49 -2.33 1.64
CA GLY A 139 17.81 -2.87 1.97
C GLY A 139 18.86 -2.68 0.87
N THR A 140 20.06 -3.15 1.16
CA THR A 140 21.22 -2.99 0.28
C THR A 140 21.15 -3.88 -0.97
N GLY A 141 20.46 -5.01 -0.90
CA GLY A 141 20.29 -5.93 -2.03
C GLY A 141 19.30 -5.45 -3.10
N ALA A 142 18.50 -4.44 -2.78
CA ALA A 142 17.52 -3.87 -3.73
C ALA A 142 18.13 -2.83 -4.68
N GLY A 143 19.43 -2.52 -4.56
CA GLY A 143 20.07 -1.45 -5.34
C GLY A 143 19.79 -0.04 -4.77
N ILE A 144 20.29 0.97 -5.46
CA ILE A 144 20.12 2.39 -5.12
C ILE A 144 19.52 3.11 -6.33
N GLY A 145 18.49 3.93 -6.07
CA GLY A 145 17.91 4.76 -7.11
C GLY A 145 17.15 3.98 -8.18
N LEU A 146 17.49 4.20 -9.44
CA LEU A 146 16.83 3.57 -10.59
C LEU A 146 16.95 2.05 -10.59
N ASP A 147 18.08 1.51 -10.12
CA ASP A 147 18.34 0.06 -10.11
C ASP A 147 17.33 -0.68 -9.21
N ALA A 148 16.91 -0.06 -8.11
CA ALA A 148 15.90 -0.64 -7.21
C ALA A 148 14.51 -0.76 -7.85
N LEU A 149 14.24 0.03 -8.88
CA LEU A 149 12.94 0.08 -9.55
C LEU A 149 12.87 -0.76 -10.82
N THR A 150 14.01 -1.15 -11.37
CA THR A 150 14.06 -2.01 -12.57
C THR A 150 13.25 -3.31 -12.38
N PRO A 151 13.37 -4.05 -11.26
CA PRO A 151 12.56 -5.25 -11.04
C PRO A 151 11.06 -4.94 -10.93
N VAL A 152 10.70 -3.80 -10.33
CA VAL A 152 9.29 -3.38 -10.21
C VAL A 152 8.69 -3.11 -11.57
N GLN A 153 9.38 -2.34 -12.42
CA GLN A 153 8.94 -2.05 -13.78
C GLN A 153 8.87 -3.32 -14.63
N ALA A 154 9.85 -4.21 -14.52
CA ALA A 154 9.87 -5.48 -15.22
C ALA A 154 8.69 -6.38 -14.80
N SER A 155 8.33 -6.40 -13.52
CA SER A 155 7.20 -7.20 -13.00
C SER A 155 5.84 -6.68 -13.47
N MET A 156 5.75 -5.41 -13.86
CA MET A 156 4.50 -4.84 -14.36
C MET A 156 4.19 -5.29 -15.79
N GLY A 157 5.20 -5.50 -16.66
CA GLY A 157 4.97 -5.89 -18.05
C GLY A 157 3.96 -4.99 -18.74
N ASN A 158 2.81 -5.55 -19.14
CA ASN A 158 1.64 -4.74 -19.48
C ASN A 158 0.87 -4.37 -18.21
N PRO A 159 0.94 -3.11 -17.71
CA PRO A 159 0.37 -2.73 -16.43
C PRO A 159 -1.16 -2.85 -16.36
N LEU A 160 -1.84 -2.96 -17.50
CA LEU A 160 -3.29 -3.15 -17.56
C LEU A 160 -3.71 -4.59 -17.25
N GLU A 161 -2.79 -5.55 -17.40
CA GLU A 161 -3.04 -6.99 -17.25
C GLU A 161 -2.43 -7.57 -15.98
N THR A 162 -1.59 -6.81 -15.30
CA THR A 162 -0.84 -7.24 -14.12
C THR A 162 -1.27 -6.52 -12.87
N LYS A 163 -0.91 -7.10 -11.72
CA LYS A 163 -1.13 -6.52 -10.39
C LYS A 163 0.16 -6.62 -9.58
N THR A 164 0.55 -5.55 -8.92
CA THR A 164 1.76 -5.52 -8.10
C THR A 164 1.52 -4.88 -6.73
N ILE A 165 2.25 -5.37 -5.74
CA ILE A 165 2.42 -4.73 -4.44
C ILE A 165 3.92 -4.49 -4.26
N THR A 166 4.31 -3.23 -4.17
CA THR A 166 5.71 -2.86 -3.93
C THR A 166 5.89 -2.44 -2.47
N LEU A 167 6.79 -3.12 -1.78
CA LEU A 167 7.09 -2.90 -0.37
C LEU A 167 8.36 -2.07 -0.25
N SER A 168 8.30 -0.96 0.47
CA SER A 168 9.42 -0.04 0.66
C SER A 168 9.43 0.54 2.07
N CYS A 169 10.60 0.98 2.52
CA CYS A 169 10.78 1.62 3.83
C CYS A 169 11.51 2.98 3.78
N GLY A 170 11.43 3.67 2.65
CA GLY A 170 11.94 5.05 2.54
C GLY A 170 13.13 5.26 1.62
N LYS A 171 13.63 4.21 0.96
CA LYS A 171 14.75 4.33 0.01
C LYS A 171 14.35 4.47 -1.46
N LEU A 172 13.07 4.64 -1.75
CA LEU A 172 12.67 5.04 -3.09
C LEU A 172 13.06 6.51 -3.26
N THR A 173 14.21 6.70 -3.83
CA THR A 173 14.85 8.00 -4.02
C THR A 173 13.96 9.00 -4.74
N THR A 174 14.10 10.24 -4.36
CA THR A 174 13.59 11.41 -5.08
C THR A 174 13.92 11.29 -6.57
N GLY A 175 12.92 11.51 -7.40
CA GLY A 175 13.10 11.61 -8.85
C GLY A 175 12.71 10.39 -9.68
N VAL A 176 12.33 9.26 -9.07
CA VAL A 176 11.83 8.11 -9.84
C VAL A 176 10.32 8.00 -9.76
N THR A 177 9.70 7.97 -10.91
CA THR A 177 8.26 7.87 -11.09
C THR A 177 7.91 6.55 -11.74
N ILE A 178 7.11 5.74 -11.08
CA ILE A 178 6.43 4.59 -11.70
C ILE A 178 4.99 4.98 -11.96
N ARG A 179 4.68 5.28 -13.21
CA ARG A 179 3.37 5.81 -13.63
C ARG A 179 2.21 4.89 -13.25
N PRO A 180 2.28 3.56 -13.36
CA PRO A 180 1.20 2.66 -12.96
C PRO A 180 0.86 2.64 -11.47
N TRP A 181 1.72 3.15 -10.58
CA TRP A 181 1.35 3.28 -9.17
C TRP A 181 0.19 4.24 -8.98
N THR A 182 -0.90 3.74 -8.45
CA THR A 182 -2.16 4.46 -8.23
C THR A 182 -2.59 4.56 -6.78
N GLY A 183 -1.95 3.80 -5.90
CA GLY A 183 -2.24 3.83 -4.46
C GLY A 183 -0.99 3.71 -3.59
N VAL A 184 -1.00 4.42 -2.46
CA VAL A 184 0.02 4.28 -1.41
C VAL A 184 -0.67 3.86 -0.12
N PHE A 185 -0.15 2.82 0.52
CA PHE A 185 -0.51 2.42 1.88
C PHE A 185 0.57 2.92 2.84
N MET A 186 0.21 3.88 3.67
CA MET A 186 1.11 4.46 4.67
C MET A 186 1.07 3.61 5.93
N LEU A 187 1.99 2.65 6.05
CA LEU A 187 2.05 1.64 7.11
C LEU A 187 3.16 1.93 8.13
N ARG A 188 3.58 3.17 8.23
CA ARG A 188 4.54 3.64 9.24
C ARG A 188 4.18 5.04 9.71
N ASN A 189 4.56 5.36 10.94
CA ASN A 189 4.52 6.73 11.44
C ASN A 189 5.72 7.50 10.90
N LEU A 190 5.46 8.68 10.34
CA LEU A 190 6.47 9.60 9.86
C LEU A 190 6.52 10.83 10.76
N LYS A 191 7.73 11.23 11.15
CA LYS A 191 7.95 12.43 11.97
C LYS A 191 7.81 13.71 11.15
N SER A 192 8.05 13.65 9.85
CA SER A 192 8.04 14.79 8.94
C SER A 192 6.84 14.76 8.02
N PRO A 193 5.97 15.78 8.04
CA PRO A 193 4.90 15.94 7.06
C PRO A 193 5.43 15.96 5.62
N GLU A 194 6.61 16.55 5.41
CA GLU A 194 7.25 16.62 4.10
C GLU A 194 7.51 15.22 3.53
N THR A 195 8.09 14.32 4.31
CA THR A 195 8.34 12.93 3.89
C THR A 195 7.04 12.20 3.57
N TYR A 196 5.98 12.46 4.35
CA TYR A 196 4.65 11.92 4.08
C TYR A 196 4.13 12.34 2.70
N PHE A 197 4.15 13.64 2.42
CA PHE A 197 3.69 14.17 1.13
C PHE A 197 4.57 13.73 -0.03
N GLN A 198 5.89 13.69 0.13
CA GLN A 198 6.81 13.19 -0.89
C GLN A 198 6.51 11.73 -1.26
N THR A 199 6.14 10.90 -0.28
CA THR A 199 5.72 9.51 -0.54
C THR A 199 4.38 9.46 -1.24
N ALA A 200 3.40 10.25 -0.80
CA ALA A 200 2.08 10.31 -1.41
C ALA A 200 2.12 10.82 -2.86
N PHE A 201 2.95 11.81 -3.16
CA PHE A 201 3.08 12.37 -4.52
C PHE A 201 3.66 11.39 -5.54
N ARG A 202 4.28 10.28 -5.12
CA ARG A 202 4.79 9.26 -6.04
C ARG A 202 3.70 8.60 -6.88
N VAL A 203 2.46 8.58 -6.40
CA VAL A 203 1.31 8.04 -7.15
C VAL A 203 0.55 9.13 -7.93
N GLN A 204 0.98 10.38 -7.86
CA GLN A 204 0.30 11.51 -8.51
C GLN A 204 0.84 11.83 -9.91
N SER A 205 1.68 10.99 -10.47
CA SER A 205 2.17 11.19 -11.84
C SER A 205 1.12 10.79 -12.86
N PRO A 206 0.86 11.61 -13.88
CA PRO A 206 -0.07 11.28 -14.95
C PRO A 206 0.30 9.97 -15.64
N TRP A 207 -0.70 9.14 -15.88
CA TRP A 207 -0.53 7.89 -16.60
C TRP A 207 -1.52 7.79 -17.75
N GLU A 208 -0.99 7.78 -18.96
CA GLU A 208 -1.71 7.60 -20.19
C GLU A 208 -1.27 6.31 -20.87
N VAL A 209 -2.21 5.62 -21.48
CA VAL A 209 -1.95 4.44 -22.32
C VAL A 209 -2.46 4.74 -23.72
N VAL A 210 -1.70 4.36 -24.73
CA VAL A 210 -2.10 4.45 -26.13
C VAL A 210 -2.55 3.05 -26.56
N ASP A 211 -3.76 2.94 -27.11
CA ASP A 211 -4.26 1.69 -27.67
C ASP A 211 -3.65 1.38 -29.04
N ASP A 212 -3.92 0.20 -29.58
CA ASP A 212 -3.42 -0.24 -30.90
C ASP A 212 -3.89 0.64 -32.06
N ASN A 213 -4.93 1.44 -31.85
CA ASN A 213 -5.48 2.38 -32.82
C ASN A 213 -4.91 3.80 -32.67
N GLY A 214 -3.98 4.00 -31.73
CA GLY A 214 -3.36 5.29 -31.47
C GLY A 214 -4.19 6.22 -30.56
N ASN A 215 -5.31 5.75 -30.01
CA ASN A 215 -6.13 6.56 -29.10
C ASN A 215 -5.50 6.61 -27.73
N LYS A 216 -5.40 7.81 -27.15
CA LYS A 216 -4.92 8.02 -25.79
C LYS A 216 -6.03 7.76 -24.77
N ARG A 217 -5.76 6.92 -23.80
CA ARG A 217 -6.62 6.70 -22.64
C ARG A 217 -5.91 7.17 -21.38
N ILE A 218 -6.52 8.09 -20.68
CA ILE A 218 -6.03 8.58 -19.39
C ILE A 218 -6.43 7.55 -18.33
N MET A 219 -5.44 7.00 -17.62
CA MET A 219 -5.62 6.00 -16.57
C MET A 219 -5.68 6.65 -15.18
N LYS A 220 -4.99 7.78 -15.00
CA LYS A 220 -5.06 8.64 -13.83
C LYS A 220 -4.54 10.04 -14.15
#